data_b4a287be3a7fcf85bfd9cc851e7b70d6
#
_entry.id   b4a287be3a7fcf85bfd9cc851e7b70d6
#
_cell.length_a   1.000
_cell.length_b   1.000
_cell.length_c   1.000
_cell.angle_alpha   90.00
_cell.angle_beta   90.00
_cell.angle_gamma   90.00
#
_symmetry.space_group_name_H-M   'P 1'
#
loop_
_entity.id
_entity.type
_entity.pdbx_description
1 polymer ?
#
loop_
_entity_poly.entity_id
_entity_poly.type
_entity_poly.pdbx_seq_one_letter_code
_entity_poly.pdbx_strand_id
1 'polypeptide(L)'
;MQEKVLECIDIAKNDWFNYEFNWGFKENPLLRVRSSIQLAFDSYKEKSNEYILKTKDIQLEINKHFCELGGLDLNDYNNDIHLLCNESYRYNESDNKESRFKSDTLSELLSYIIGCMMGRYSLDREGLVYAHEGNKGFAELVAEGAYKTFPADNDGILPLMDDEWFDDDVTSRVKEFVRTVWGEEHLQENLEFIAESLCLYAIKPKKGESALDTIRRYLSTQFWKDHMKMYKKRPIYWLFSSGKEKAFECLVYLHRYHDATLARMRTEYVVPLLARYQANIDRLNEQVDGASGGEATRLKRERDSLSKKFNELRSFDDRLRHYADMRISIDLDDGVKVNYGKFGDLLADVKAITGNAPEII
;
A
#
# COMPACT_ATOMS: atom_id res chain seq x y z
N MET A 1 -36.33 -15.89 -15.04
CA MET A 1 -35.69 -16.17 -13.75
C MET A 1 -34.20 -16.48 -13.89
N GLN A 2 -33.80 -17.50 -14.68
CA GLN A 2 -32.40 -17.90 -14.86
C GLN A 2 -31.47 -16.74 -15.31
N GLU A 3 -31.88 -15.94 -16.29
CA GLU A 3 -31.11 -14.78 -16.75
C GLU A 3 -30.84 -13.75 -15.64
N LYS A 4 -31.83 -13.48 -14.78
CA LYS A 4 -31.70 -12.55 -13.65
C LYS A 4 -30.73 -13.06 -12.59
N VAL A 5 -30.74 -14.38 -12.33
CA VAL A 5 -29.75 -14.99 -11.41
C VAL A 5 -28.33 -14.87 -11.97
N LEU A 6 -28.17 -15.14 -13.29
CA LEU A 6 -26.88 -14.98 -13.95
C LEU A 6 -26.40 -13.52 -13.90
N GLU A 7 -27.29 -12.56 -14.10
CA GLU A 7 -26.98 -11.14 -13.99
C GLU A 7 -26.50 -10.72 -12.58
N CYS A 8 -27.16 -11.21 -11.52
CA CYS A 8 -26.69 -11.00 -10.14
C CYS A 8 -25.29 -11.60 -9.90
N ILE A 9 -25.03 -12.79 -10.43
CA ILE A 9 -23.73 -13.45 -10.35
C ILE A 9 -22.65 -12.60 -11.05
N ASP A 10 -22.95 -12.05 -12.22
CA ASP A 10 -22.01 -11.21 -12.96
C ASP A 10 -21.74 -9.88 -12.25
N ILE A 11 -22.77 -9.25 -11.67
CA ILE A 11 -22.60 -8.05 -10.85
C ILE A 11 -21.68 -8.37 -9.64
N ALA A 12 -21.97 -9.46 -8.92
CA ALA A 12 -21.18 -9.84 -7.75
C ALA A 12 -19.72 -10.18 -8.11
N LYS A 13 -19.47 -10.83 -9.26
CA LYS A 13 -18.12 -11.07 -9.77
C LYS A 13 -17.40 -9.77 -10.11
N ASN A 14 -18.08 -8.86 -10.82
CA ASN A 14 -17.50 -7.57 -11.20
C ASN A 14 -17.15 -6.70 -9.98
N ASP A 15 -18.02 -6.70 -8.98
CA ASP A 15 -17.73 -6.05 -7.70
C ASP A 15 -16.52 -6.70 -7.00
N TRP A 16 -16.53 -8.02 -6.88
CA TRP A 16 -15.46 -8.78 -6.23
C TRP A 16 -14.10 -8.56 -6.89
N PHE A 17 -14.04 -8.52 -8.22
CA PHE A 17 -12.81 -8.37 -8.99
C PHE A 17 -12.24 -6.92 -8.98
N ASN A 18 -12.91 -5.96 -8.38
CA ASN A 18 -12.36 -4.61 -8.17
C ASN A 18 -11.35 -4.55 -7.00
N TYR A 19 -11.21 -5.62 -6.20
CA TYR A 19 -10.39 -5.61 -4.99
C TYR A 19 -9.14 -6.49 -5.13
N GLU A 20 -7.99 -5.91 -4.78
CA GLU A 20 -6.64 -6.47 -4.95
C GLU A 20 -6.43 -7.84 -4.29
N PHE A 21 -7.15 -8.15 -3.22
CA PHE A 21 -7.04 -9.43 -2.53
C PHE A 21 -7.70 -10.62 -3.25
N ASN A 22 -8.25 -10.39 -4.45
CA ASN A 22 -8.96 -11.40 -5.25
C ASN A 22 -8.17 -11.88 -6.45
N TRP A 23 -8.30 -13.17 -6.78
CA TRP A 23 -7.59 -13.80 -7.89
C TRP A 23 -7.96 -13.23 -9.28
N GLY A 24 -9.17 -12.72 -9.43
CA GLY A 24 -9.65 -12.13 -10.67
C GLY A 24 -9.39 -10.62 -10.80
N PHE A 25 -8.67 -10.01 -9.85
CA PHE A 25 -8.32 -8.61 -9.90
C PHE A 25 -7.42 -8.29 -11.10
N LYS A 26 -7.81 -7.30 -11.89
CA LYS A 26 -7.08 -6.91 -13.09
C LYS A 26 -6.39 -5.56 -12.95
N GLU A 27 -7.13 -4.56 -12.46
CA GLU A 27 -6.66 -3.19 -12.28
C GLU A 27 -7.50 -2.47 -11.21
N ASN A 28 -6.95 -1.41 -10.65
CA ASN A 28 -7.72 -0.56 -9.75
C ASN A 28 -8.86 0.15 -10.53
N PRO A 29 -10.12 0.15 -10.04
CA PRO A 29 -11.25 0.70 -10.78
C PRO A 29 -11.13 2.19 -11.12
N LEU A 30 -10.33 2.97 -10.37
CA LEU A 30 -10.11 4.39 -10.65
C LEU A 30 -9.30 4.63 -11.93
N LEU A 31 -8.59 3.63 -12.46
CA LEU A 31 -7.83 3.78 -13.71
C LEU A 31 -8.72 3.79 -14.96
N ARG A 32 -10.00 3.43 -14.83
CA ARG A 32 -10.97 3.40 -15.95
C ARG A 32 -11.32 4.80 -16.46
N VAL A 33 -11.15 5.83 -15.63
CA VAL A 33 -11.35 7.24 -15.99
C VAL A 33 -10.03 7.98 -15.77
N ARG A 34 -9.47 8.52 -16.85
CA ARG A 34 -8.11 9.13 -16.84
C ARG A 34 -8.12 10.65 -16.94
N SER A 35 -9.26 11.31 -16.77
CA SER A 35 -9.35 12.76 -16.73
C SER A 35 -8.90 13.36 -15.40
N SER A 36 -9.45 12.89 -14.28
CA SER A 36 -8.97 13.20 -12.93
C SER A 36 -9.35 12.08 -11.95
N ILE A 37 -8.66 12.00 -10.81
CA ILE A 37 -8.97 11.00 -9.76
C ILE A 37 -10.35 11.26 -9.17
N GLN A 38 -10.76 12.51 -9.01
CA GLN A 38 -12.09 12.85 -8.51
C GLN A 38 -13.18 12.30 -9.44
N LEU A 39 -13.09 12.57 -10.75
CA LEU A 39 -14.05 12.07 -11.73
C LEU A 39 -14.03 10.53 -11.81
N ALA A 40 -12.85 9.92 -11.64
CA ALA A 40 -12.72 8.46 -11.55
C ALA A 40 -13.45 7.89 -10.33
N PHE A 41 -13.31 8.53 -9.19
CA PHE A 41 -14.03 8.14 -7.96
C PHE A 41 -15.54 8.32 -8.11
N ASP A 42 -15.98 9.46 -8.64
CA ASP A 42 -17.41 9.76 -8.83
C ASP A 42 -18.05 8.73 -9.78
N SER A 43 -17.39 8.41 -10.89
CA SER A 43 -17.82 7.37 -11.83
C SER A 43 -17.88 5.98 -11.20
N TYR A 44 -16.87 5.63 -10.39
CA TYR A 44 -16.85 4.35 -9.65
C TYR A 44 -17.99 4.28 -8.63
N LYS A 45 -18.27 5.38 -7.92
CA LYS A 45 -19.38 5.49 -6.97
C LYS A 45 -20.75 5.35 -7.65
N GLU A 46 -20.93 6.04 -8.80
CA GLU A 46 -22.16 5.94 -9.60
C GLU A 46 -22.40 4.50 -10.05
N LYS A 47 -21.38 3.83 -10.59
CA LYS A 47 -21.46 2.44 -11.02
C LYS A 47 -21.75 1.48 -9.86
N SER A 48 -21.17 1.74 -8.69
CA SER A 48 -21.47 0.98 -7.47
C SER A 48 -22.94 1.10 -7.06
N ASN A 49 -23.50 2.31 -7.12
CA ASN A 49 -24.91 2.54 -6.84
C ASN A 49 -25.83 1.84 -7.85
N GLU A 50 -25.49 1.86 -9.15
CA GLU A 50 -26.24 1.09 -10.16
C GLU A 50 -26.25 -0.41 -9.82
N TYR A 51 -25.12 -0.98 -9.46
CA TYR A 51 -25.03 -2.40 -9.07
C TYR A 51 -25.88 -2.72 -7.85
N ILE A 52 -25.86 -1.87 -6.82
CA ILE A 52 -26.66 -2.04 -5.61
C ILE A 52 -28.14 -2.00 -5.93
N LEU A 53 -28.62 -0.99 -6.68
CA LEU A 53 -30.03 -0.85 -7.04
C LEU A 53 -30.49 -2.02 -7.90
N LYS A 54 -29.73 -2.37 -8.94
CA LYS A 54 -30.07 -3.46 -9.84
C LYS A 54 -30.11 -4.81 -9.13
N THR A 55 -29.14 -5.09 -8.26
CA THR A 55 -29.15 -6.32 -7.45
C THR A 55 -30.36 -6.37 -6.53
N LYS A 56 -30.73 -5.24 -5.90
CA LYS A 56 -31.90 -5.13 -5.03
C LYS A 56 -33.20 -5.44 -5.80
N ASP A 57 -33.37 -4.86 -6.98
CA ASP A 57 -34.56 -5.09 -7.82
C ASP A 57 -34.69 -6.56 -8.26
N ILE A 58 -33.59 -7.15 -8.71
CA ILE A 58 -33.54 -8.56 -9.12
C ILE A 58 -33.82 -9.48 -7.92
N GLN A 59 -33.23 -9.24 -6.77
CA GLN A 59 -33.49 -10.05 -5.56
C GLN A 59 -34.95 -9.96 -5.14
N LEU A 60 -35.56 -8.77 -5.19
CA LEU A 60 -36.95 -8.58 -4.87
C LEU A 60 -37.85 -9.39 -5.80
N GLU A 61 -37.60 -9.42 -7.12
CA GLU A 61 -38.34 -10.21 -8.07
C GLU A 61 -38.17 -11.72 -7.86
N ILE A 62 -36.93 -12.17 -7.57
CA ILE A 62 -36.64 -13.56 -7.24
C ILE A 62 -37.43 -13.97 -5.98
N ASN A 63 -37.35 -13.16 -4.92
CA ASN A 63 -38.06 -13.43 -3.67
C ASN A 63 -39.58 -13.47 -3.87
N LYS A 64 -40.16 -12.53 -4.61
CA LYS A 64 -41.62 -12.57 -4.97
C LYS A 64 -41.99 -13.88 -5.64
N HIS A 65 -41.22 -14.30 -6.62
CA HIS A 65 -41.51 -15.54 -7.35
C HIS A 65 -41.46 -16.78 -6.44
N PHE A 66 -40.46 -16.86 -5.53
CA PHE A 66 -40.40 -17.99 -4.61
C PHE A 66 -41.45 -17.93 -3.50
N CYS A 67 -41.83 -16.74 -3.03
CA CYS A 67 -42.95 -16.57 -2.09
C CYS A 67 -44.30 -17.01 -2.70
N GLU A 68 -44.55 -16.64 -3.94
CA GLU A 68 -45.77 -17.06 -4.65
C GLU A 68 -45.85 -18.59 -4.83
N LEU A 69 -44.71 -19.23 -5.16
CA LEU A 69 -44.62 -20.68 -5.29
C LEU A 69 -44.73 -21.42 -3.94
N GLY A 70 -44.19 -20.84 -2.89
CA GLY A 70 -44.10 -21.48 -1.54
C GLY A 70 -45.20 -21.08 -0.58
N GLY A 71 -46.08 -20.12 -0.92
CA GLY A 71 -47.07 -19.58 0.00
C GLY A 71 -46.50 -18.86 1.20
N LEU A 72 -45.29 -18.22 1.05
CA LEU A 72 -44.56 -17.54 2.09
C LEU A 72 -44.77 -16.01 2.06
N ASP A 73 -44.61 -15.33 3.18
CA ASP A 73 -44.70 -13.87 3.24
C ASP A 73 -43.38 -13.23 2.84
N LEU A 74 -43.41 -12.20 1.99
CA LEU A 74 -42.28 -11.42 1.54
C LEU A 74 -41.60 -10.65 2.67
N ASN A 75 -42.32 -10.34 3.77
CA ASN A 75 -41.79 -9.60 4.91
C ASN A 75 -40.75 -10.39 5.75
N ASP A 76 -40.67 -11.71 5.56
CA ASP A 76 -39.72 -12.57 6.26
C ASP A 76 -38.32 -12.59 5.63
N TYR A 77 -38.10 -11.90 4.49
CA TYR A 77 -36.83 -11.91 3.78
C TYR A 77 -36.00 -10.65 4.06
N ASN A 78 -34.76 -10.88 4.44
CA ASN A 78 -33.75 -9.82 4.51
C ASN A 78 -33.27 -9.47 3.10
N ASN A 79 -33.41 -8.19 2.72
CA ASN A 79 -32.99 -7.65 1.41
C ASN A 79 -31.61 -6.96 1.47
N ASP A 80 -30.71 -7.39 2.34
CA ASP A 80 -29.37 -6.83 2.43
C ASP A 80 -28.55 -7.18 1.18
N ILE A 81 -28.00 -6.17 0.54
CA ILE A 81 -27.17 -6.32 -0.65
C ILE A 81 -25.72 -6.52 -0.25
N HIS A 82 -25.22 -7.74 -0.38
CA HIS A 82 -23.89 -8.18 0.03
C HIS A 82 -22.84 -7.94 -1.08
N LEU A 83 -22.71 -6.69 -1.54
CA LEU A 83 -21.66 -6.25 -2.44
C LEU A 83 -20.60 -5.46 -1.66
N LEU A 84 -19.31 -5.61 -2.00
CA LEU A 84 -18.22 -4.88 -1.34
C LEU A 84 -18.24 -3.38 -1.65
N CYS A 85 -18.82 -2.97 -2.77
CA CYS A 85 -19.09 -1.57 -3.09
C CYS A 85 -20.28 -0.98 -2.32
N ASN A 86 -21.08 -1.81 -1.62
CA ASN A 86 -22.16 -1.35 -0.76
C ASN A 86 -21.60 -0.90 0.60
N GLU A 87 -21.56 0.39 0.84
CA GLU A 87 -21.06 0.98 2.08
C GLU A 87 -21.81 0.48 3.32
N SER A 88 -23.11 0.24 3.19
CA SER A 88 -23.95 -0.26 4.29
C SER A 88 -23.60 -1.69 4.68
N TYR A 89 -23.20 -2.52 3.73
CA TYR A 89 -22.73 -3.86 3.98
C TYR A 89 -21.27 -3.85 4.47
N ARG A 90 -20.40 -3.10 3.78
CA ARG A 90 -18.95 -3.08 4.07
C ARG A 90 -18.62 -2.48 5.44
N TYR A 91 -19.41 -1.50 5.92
CA TYR A 91 -19.14 -0.70 7.12
C TYR A 91 -20.30 -0.67 8.10
N ASN A 92 -20.87 -1.82 8.45
CA ASN A 92 -22.09 -1.95 9.29
C ASN A 92 -22.08 -1.12 10.56
N GLU A 93 -20.93 -0.89 11.20
CA GLU A 93 -20.79 -0.24 12.50
C GLU A 93 -20.24 1.20 12.43
N SER A 94 -20.11 1.79 11.24
CA SER A 94 -19.53 3.12 11.07
C SER A 94 -20.59 4.18 10.89
N ASP A 95 -20.51 5.27 11.68
CA ASP A 95 -21.40 6.44 11.55
C ASP A 95 -21.15 7.25 10.27
N ASN A 96 -19.96 7.12 9.66
CA ASN A 96 -19.57 7.87 8.47
C ASN A 96 -19.09 6.94 7.33
N LYS A 97 -20.02 6.15 6.82
CA LYS A 97 -19.75 5.10 5.81
C LYS A 97 -19.17 5.67 4.52
N GLU A 98 -19.70 6.79 4.05
CA GLU A 98 -19.27 7.42 2.79
C GLU A 98 -17.83 7.96 2.88
N SER A 99 -17.50 8.69 3.94
CA SER A 99 -16.13 9.17 4.14
C SER A 99 -15.13 8.03 4.25
N ARG A 100 -15.53 6.94 4.91
CA ARG A 100 -14.70 5.74 5.04
C ARG A 100 -14.53 5.04 3.71
N PHE A 101 -15.59 4.90 2.91
CA PHE A 101 -15.52 4.31 1.58
C PHE A 101 -14.57 5.10 0.67
N LYS A 102 -14.67 6.44 0.68
CA LYS A 102 -13.78 7.31 -0.07
C LYS A 102 -12.32 7.13 0.39
N SER A 103 -12.06 7.17 1.69
CA SER A 103 -10.72 6.98 2.25
C SER A 103 -10.13 5.62 1.91
N ASP A 104 -10.90 4.53 2.09
CA ASP A 104 -10.45 3.16 1.79
C ASP A 104 -10.18 2.99 0.28
N THR A 105 -11.01 3.56 -0.60
CA THR A 105 -10.82 3.51 -2.06
C THR A 105 -9.51 4.17 -2.48
N LEU A 106 -9.14 5.32 -1.90
CA LEU A 106 -7.86 5.98 -2.19
C LEU A 106 -6.67 5.25 -1.54
N SER A 107 -6.86 4.62 -0.39
CA SER A 107 -5.85 3.74 0.21
C SER A 107 -5.60 2.50 -0.67
N GLU A 108 -6.64 1.92 -1.26
CA GLU A 108 -6.56 0.80 -2.22
C GLU A 108 -5.89 1.23 -3.53
N LEU A 109 -6.09 2.47 -3.99
CA LEU A 109 -5.32 3.02 -5.12
C LEU A 109 -3.84 3.08 -4.79
N LEU A 110 -3.46 3.58 -3.61
CA LEU A 110 -2.05 3.63 -3.20
C LEU A 110 -1.43 2.23 -3.07
N SER A 111 -2.18 1.24 -2.60
CA SER A 111 -1.74 -0.16 -2.58
C SER A 111 -1.45 -0.68 -3.99
N TYR A 112 -2.34 -0.42 -4.95
CA TYR A 112 -2.15 -0.78 -6.35
C TYR A 112 -0.92 -0.08 -6.96
N ILE A 113 -0.70 1.20 -6.67
CA ILE A 113 0.47 1.96 -7.13
C ILE A 113 1.75 1.31 -6.61
N ILE A 114 1.81 0.93 -5.32
CA ILE A 114 2.94 0.18 -4.77
C ILE A 114 3.10 -1.17 -5.49
N GLY A 115 2.01 -1.85 -5.82
CA GLY A 115 2.04 -3.07 -6.61
C GLY A 115 2.67 -2.88 -8.00
N CYS A 116 2.38 -1.74 -8.66
CA CYS A 116 3.03 -1.37 -9.93
C CYS A 116 4.52 -1.08 -9.74
N MET A 117 4.91 -0.36 -8.67
CA MET A 117 6.32 -0.14 -8.34
C MET A 117 7.06 -1.46 -8.11
N MET A 118 6.43 -2.41 -7.43
CA MET A 118 7.01 -3.73 -7.14
C MET A 118 7.00 -4.69 -8.34
N GLY A 119 6.37 -4.32 -9.46
CA GLY A 119 6.22 -5.15 -10.64
C GLY A 119 5.16 -6.25 -10.51
N ARG A 120 4.38 -6.24 -9.41
CA ARG A 120 3.25 -7.15 -9.24
C ARG A 120 2.14 -6.86 -10.25
N TYR A 121 1.90 -5.59 -10.51
CA TYR A 121 0.98 -5.06 -11.52
C TYR A 121 1.72 -4.18 -12.52
N SER A 122 1.03 -3.79 -13.59
CA SER A 122 1.55 -2.91 -14.62
C SER A 122 0.42 -2.11 -15.27
N LEU A 123 0.77 -0.94 -15.83
CA LEU A 123 -0.13 -0.17 -16.69
C LEU A 123 -0.19 -0.72 -18.13
N ASP A 124 0.69 -1.65 -18.50
CA ASP A 124 0.83 -2.23 -19.84
C ASP A 124 0.20 -3.63 -19.94
N ARG A 125 -0.13 -4.27 -18.82
CA ARG A 125 -0.71 -5.62 -18.76
C ARG A 125 -1.75 -5.72 -17.64
N GLU A 126 -2.86 -6.43 -17.89
CA GLU A 126 -3.90 -6.66 -16.90
C GLU A 126 -3.51 -7.73 -15.89
N GLY A 127 -3.96 -7.58 -14.67
CA GLY A 127 -3.86 -8.57 -13.59
C GLY A 127 -2.44 -8.71 -13.02
N LEU A 128 -2.14 -9.88 -12.48
CA LEU A 128 -0.83 -10.19 -11.94
C LEU A 128 0.17 -10.35 -13.08
N VAL A 129 1.21 -9.52 -13.09
CA VAL A 129 2.29 -9.53 -14.08
C VAL A 129 3.47 -10.36 -13.60
N TYR A 130 3.86 -10.20 -12.34
CA TYR A 130 4.94 -10.98 -11.72
C TYR A 130 4.43 -11.71 -10.48
N ALA A 131 4.88 -12.95 -10.31
CA ALA A 131 4.53 -13.87 -9.23
C ALA A 131 3.15 -14.54 -9.32
N HIS A 132 2.88 -15.12 -10.48
CA HIS A 132 1.81 -16.11 -10.67
C HIS A 132 2.36 -17.35 -11.38
N GLU A 133 1.60 -18.41 -11.43
CA GLU A 133 1.97 -19.64 -12.14
C GLU A 133 2.29 -19.36 -13.62
N GLY A 134 3.39 -19.91 -14.13
CA GLY A 134 3.88 -19.66 -15.48
C GLY A 134 4.62 -18.34 -15.69
N ASN A 135 4.94 -17.63 -14.60
CA ASN A 135 5.70 -16.39 -14.65
C ASN A 135 7.07 -16.56 -15.29
N LYS A 136 7.43 -15.61 -16.14
CA LYS A 136 8.79 -15.41 -16.60
C LYS A 136 9.61 -14.68 -15.53
N GLY A 137 10.95 -14.71 -15.65
CA GLY A 137 11.81 -13.92 -14.79
C GLY A 137 11.53 -12.41 -14.90
N PHE A 138 11.76 -11.67 -13.82
CA PHE A 138 11.48 -10.21 -13.80
C PHE A 138 12.23 -9.48 -14.93
N ALA A 139 13.52 -9.77 -15.13
CA ALA A 139 14.32 -9.15 -16.19
C ALA A 139 13.79 -9.46 -17.59
N GLU A 140 13.25 -10.66 -17.80
CA GLU A 140 12.62 -11.06 -19.07
C GLU A 140 11.34 -10.27 -19.32
N LEU A 141 10.50 -10.08 -18.30
CA LEU A 141 9.29 -9.26 -18.38
C LEU A 141 9.61 -7.79 -18.67
N VAL A 142 10.67 -7.25 -18.07
CA VAL A 142 11.16 -5.90 -18.38
C VAL A 142 11.58 -5.80 -19.85
N ALA A 143 12.36 -6.78 -20.35
CA ALA A 143 12.80 -6.80 -21.74
C ALA A 143 11.64 -6.94 -22.74
N GLU A 144 10.56 -7.61 -22.37
CA GLU A 144 9.32 -7.72 -23.16
C GLU A 144 8.45 -6.45 -23.12
N GLY A 145 8.84 -5.43 -22.36
CA GLY A 145 8.10 -4.18 -22.22
C GLY A 145 6.87 -4.28 -21.30
N ALA A 146 6.87 -5.23 -20.37
CA ALA A 146 5.77 -5.38 -19.40
C ALA A 146 5.59 -4.16 -18.47
N TYR A 147 6.60 -3.31 -18.32
CA TYR A 147 6.62 -2.12 -17.46
C TYR A 147 7.10 -0.88 -18.21
N LYS A 148 6.56 -0.67 -19.42
CA LYS A 148 7.02 0.39 -20.32
C LYS A 148 6.45 1.76 -19.96
N THR A 149 5.16 1.82 -19.65
CA THR A 149 4.43 3.06 -19.34
C THR A 149 4.80 3.61 -17.96
N PHE A 150 4.90 2.73 -16.97
CA PHE A 150 5.39 3.05 -15.63
C PHE A 150 6.39 1.98 -15.22
N PRO A 151 7.69 2.29 -15.19
CA PRO A 151 8.72 1.33 -14.86
C PRO A 151 8.58 0.81 -13.43
N ALA A 152 8.63 -0.52 -13.27
CA ALA A 152 8.76 -1.10 -11.96
C ALA A 152 10.14 -0.78 -11.38
N ASP A 153 10.24 -0.80 -10.05
CA ASP A 153 11.50 -0.61 -9.35
C ASP A 153 12.55 -1.66 -9.77
N ASN A 154 13.81 -1.26 -9.88
CA ASN A 154 14.85 -2.11 -10.45
C ASN A 154 15.26 -3.26 -9.53
N ASP A 155 15.33 -3.03 -8.22
CA ASP A 155 15.86 -4.00 -7.26
C ASP A 155 14.79 -4.61 -6.33
N GLY A 156 13.58 -4.05 -6.34
CA GLY A 156 12.48 -4.51 -5.50
C GLY A 156 12.60 -4.11 -4.03
N ILE A 157 13.44 -3.10 -3.74
CA ILE A 157 13.60 -2.49 -2.43
C ILE A 157 13.06 -1.06 -2.51
N LEU A 158 11.89 -0.81 -1.92
CA LEU A 158 11.20 0.46 -2.02
C LEU A 158 11.27 1.23 -0.69
N PRO A 159 12.08 2.30 -0.59
CA PRO A 159 12.20 3.10 0.63
C PRO A 159 10.86 3.71 1.04
N LEU A 160 10.49 3.52 2.32
CA LEU A 160 9.25 3.99 2.93
C LEU A 160 9.59 4.94 4.09
N MET A 161 10.21 6.08 3.76
CA MET A 161 10.78 7.00 4.73
C MET A 161 9.85 8.18 5.06
N ASP A 162 10.10 8.83 6.18
CA ASP A 162 9.40 10.06 6.60
C ASP A 162 9.90 11.32 5.87
N ASP A 163 10.97 11.22 5.11
CA ASP A 163 11.54 12.27 4.27
C ASP A 163 12.15 11.67 2.99
N GLU A 164 12.46 12.51 2.01
CA GLU A 164 13.02 12.11 0.70
C GLU A 164 14.56 11.95 0.81
N TRP A 165 14.98 10.72 1.08
CA TRP A 165 16.39 10.38 1.20
C TRP A 165 16.98 9.68 -0.02
N PHE A 166 16.11 9.14 -0.89
CA PHE A 166 16.49 8.32 -2.04
C PHE A 166 15.71 8.75 -3.29
N ASP A 167 16.30 8.53 -4.46
CA ASP A 167 15.69 8.90 -5.76
C ASP A 167 14.46 8.02 -6.08
N ASP A 168 14.42 6.80 -5.55
CA ASP A 168 13.34 5.82 -5.66
C ASP A 168 12.34 5.87 -4.48
N ASP A 169 12.31 6.99 -3.77
CA ASP A 169 11.38 7.23 -2.66
C ASP A 169 9.92 6.97 -3.08
N VAL A 170 9.20 6.20 -2.25
CA VAL A 170 7.84 5.77 -2.55
C VAL A 170 6.88 6.92 -2.84
N THR A 171 6.99 8.05 -2.14
CA THR A 171 6.09 9.20 -2.32
C THR A 171 6.36 9.92 -3.65
N SER A 172 7.64 10.06 -4.02
CA SER A 172 8.06 10.61 -5.30
C SER A 172 7.58 9.72 -6.45
N ARG A 173 7.64 8.41 -6.27
CA ARG A 173 7.10 7.43 -7.23
C ARG A 173 5.57 7.47 -7.32
N VAL A 174 4.85 7.69 -6.21
CA VAL A 174 3.38 7.94 -6.26
C VAL A 174 3.06 9.17 -7.10
N LYS A 175 3.78 10.27 -6.91
CA LYS A 175 3.62 11.49 -7.71
C LYS A 175 3.85 11.21 -9.20
N GLU A 176 4.89 10.46 -9.54
CA GLU A 176 5.19 10.05 -10.92
C GLU A 176 4.06 9.20 -11.53
N PHE A 177 3.53 8.23 -10.77
CA PHE A 177 2.40 7.41 -11.22
C PHE A 177 1.16 8.25 -11.50
N VAL A 178 0.78 9.14 -10.57
CA VAL A 178 -0.37 10.03 -10.73
C VAL A 178 -0.21 10.89 -11.98
N ARG A 179 0.99 11.46 -12.20
CA ARG A 179 1.33 12.20 -13.41
C ARG A 179 1.18 11.35 -14.67
N THR A 180 1.67 10.12 -14.64
CA THR A 180 1.64 9.21 -15.80
C THR A 180 0.22 8.84 -16.20
N VAL A 181 -0.67 8.61 -15.24
CA VAL A 181 -2.05 8.14 -15.53
C VAL A 181 -3.01 9.29 -15.83
N TRP A 182 -2.95 10.37 -15.05
CA TRP A 182 -3.92 11.48 -15.12
C TRP A 182 -3.35 12.79 -15.67
N GLY A 183 -2.08 12.79 -16.10
CA GLY A 183 -1.42 13.93 -16.73
C GLY A 183 -0.87 14.98 -15.74
N GLU A 184 0.01 15.83 -16.25
CA GLU A 184 0.64 16.91 -15.47
C GLU A 184 -0.36 18.03 -15.12
N GLU A 185 -1.32 18.29 -15.99
CA GLU A 185 -2.29 19.40 -15.84
C GLU A 185 -3.14 19.27 -14.57
N HIS A 186 -3.48 18.03 -14.17
CA HIS A 186 -4.31 17.73 -13.01
C HIS A 186 -3.50 17.19 -11.83
N LEU A 187 -2.17 17.19 -11.90
CA LEU A 187 -1.31 16.54 -10.90
C LEU A 187 -1.57 17.07 -9.50
N GLN A 188 -1.54 18.40 -9.32
CA GLN A 188 -1.71 18.99 -7.99
C GLN A 188 -3.10 18.72 -7.42
N GLU A 189 -4.14 18.88 -8.22
CA GLU A 189 -5.53 18.60 -7.86
C GLU A 189 -5.74 17.13 -7.46
N ASN A 190 -5.15 16.22 -8.22
CA ASN A 190 -5.21 14.78 -7.93
C ASN A 190 -4.50 14.41 -6.63
N LEU A 191 -3.32 15.00 -6.36
CA LEU A 191 -2.60 14.77 -5.11
C LEU A 191 -3.36 15.33 -3.90
N GLU A 192 -3.98 16.50 -4.04
CA GLU A 192 -4.84 17.09 -3.02
C GLU A 192 -6.06 16.21 -2.74
N PHE A 193 -6.72 15.70 -3.78
CA PHE A 193 -7.85 14.79 -3.64
C PHE A 193 -7.48 13.50 -2.90
N ILE A 194 -6.31 12.91 -3.19
CA ILE A 194 -5.81 11.74 -2.44
C ILE A 194 -5.60 12.11 -0.98
N ALA A 195 -4.86 13.18 -0.70
CA ALA A 195 -4.51 13.59 0.65
C ALA A 195 -5.75 13.90 1.51
N GLU A 196 -6.70 14.67 0.97
CA GLU A 196 -7.96 15.00 1.64
C GLU A 196 -8.79 13.74 1.92
N SER A 197 -8.87 12.82 0.95
CA SER A 197 -9.60 11.57 1.11
C SER A 197 -9.00 10.69 2.20
N LEU A 198 -7.67 10.57 2.29
CA LEU A 198 -6.99 9.84 3.36
C LEU A 198 -7.29 10.44 4.75
N CYS A 199 -7.43 11.77 4.82
CA CYS A 199 -7.73 12.49 6.05
C CYS A 199 -9.19 12.32 6.52
N LEU A 200 -10.07 11.75 5.71
CA LEU A 200 -11.46 11.48 6.12
C LEU A 200 -11.55 10.33 7.13
N TYR A 201 -10.66 9.35 7.04
CA TYR A 201 -10.71 8.17 7.91
C TYR A 201 -9.33 7.57 8.25
N ALA A 202 -8.44 7.37 7.26
CA ALA A 202 -7.20 6.61 7.45
C ALA A 202 -6.21 7.29 8.39
N ILE A 203 -6.05 8.60 8.27
CA ILE A 203 -5.15 9.42 9.11
C ILE A 203 -5.81 10.74 9.51
N LYS A 204 -5.38 11.30 10.63
CA LYS A 204 -5.90 12.63 11.06
C LYS A 204 -5.27 13.75 10.23
N PRO A 205 -6.04 14.79 9.84
CA PRO A 205 -5.48 15.95 9.15
C PRO A 205 -4.47 16.69 10.05
N LYS A 206 -3.43 17.27 9.42
CA LYS A 206 -2.41 18.05 10.11
C LYS A 206 -2.30 19.43 9.46
N LYS A 207 -2.45 20.49 10.26
CA LYS A 207 -2.47 21.87 9.78
C LYS A 207 -1.14 22.26 9.11
N GLY A 208 -1.22 22.79 7.89
CA GLY A 208 -0.07 23.29 7.16
C GLY A 208 0.76 22.21 6.46
N GLU A 209 0.28 20.97 6.44
CA GLU A 209 0.92 19.87 5.71
C GLU A 209 0.53 19.93 4.23
N SER A 210 1.48 19.74 3.34
CA SER A 210 1.20 19.65 1.90
C SER A 210 0.52 18.31 1.54
N ALA A 211 -0.07 18.22 0.36
CA ALA A 211 -0.68 16.98 -0.13
C ALA A 211 0.34 15.84 -0.18
N LEU A 212 1.55 16.09 -0.68
CA LEU A 212 2.62 15.09 -0.72
C LEU A 212 3.09 14.67 0.67
N ASP A 213 3.23 15.61 1.61
CA ASP A 213 3.60 15.26 2.99
C ASP A 213 2.52 14.43 3.67
N THR A 214 1.24 14.72 3.40
CA THR A 214 0.10 13.94 3.89
C THR A 214 0.15 12.51 3.33
N ILE A 215 0.40 12.35 2.03
CA ILE A 215 0.56 11.04 1.38
C ILE A 215 1.78 10.30 1.97
N ARG A 216 2.93 10.98 2.12
CA ARG A 216 4.13 10.42 2.76
C ARG A 216 3.85 9.93 4.18
N ARG A 217 3.14 10.72 4.95
CA ARG A 217 2.76 10.34 6.32
C ARG A 217 1.82 9.15 6.35
N TYR A 218 0.85 9.05 5.43
CA TYR A 218 0.03 7.86 5.29
C TYR A 218 0.90 6.63 4.99
N LEU A 219 1.76 6.72 4.00
CA LEU A 219 2.63 5.62 3.57
C LEU A 219 3.55 5.16 4.71
N SER A 220 4.20 6.08 5.43
CA SER A 220 5.16 5.77 6.49
C SER A 220 4.52 5.37 7.84
N THR A 221 3.21 5.63 8.07
CA THR A 221 2.59 5.38 9.37
C THR A 221 1.38 4.47 9.35
N GLN A 222 0.63 4.43 8.25
CA GLN A 222 -0.65 3.72 8.17
C GLN A 222 -0.67 2.61 7.11
N PHE A 223 -0.02 2.79 5.97
CA PHE A 223 -0.04 1.84 4.86
C PHE A 223 0.26 0.40 5.29
N TRP A 224 1.30 0.19 6.10
CA TRP A 224 1.66 -1.14 6.58
C TRP A 224 0.52 -1.82 7.37
N LYS A 225 -0.21 -1.07 8.19
CA LYS A 225 -1.34 -1.60 8.97
C LYS A 225 -2.49 -2.00 8.05
N ASP A 226 -2.76 -1.19 7.02
CA ASP A 226 -3.81 -1.47 6.04
C ASP A 226 -3.44 -2.68 5.19
N HIS A 227 -2.17 -2.80 4.77
CA HIS A 227 -1.64 -3.97 4.09
C HIS A 227 -1.75 -5.25 4.93
N MET A 228 -1.37 -5.19 6.21
CA MET A 228 -1.52 -6.29 7.15
C MET A 228 -2.97 -6.73 7.36
N LYS A 229 -3.90 -5.78 7.35
CA LYS A 229 -5.33 -6.05 7.45
C LYS A 229 -5.87 -6.67 6.16
N MET A 230 -5.52 -6.10 5.00
CA MET A 230 -5.92 -6.58 3.67
C MET A 230 -5.53 -8.04 3.47
N TYR A 231 -4.30 -8.40 3.79
CA TYR A 231 -3.76 -9.76 3.64
C TYR A 231 -3.87 -10.63 4.91
N LYS A 232 -4.72 -10.24 5.88
CA LYS A 232 -5.02 -11.03 7.08
C LYS A 232 -3.76 -11.50 7.82
N LYS A 233 -2.82 -10.58 8.05
CA LYS A 233 -1.49 -10.82 8.66
C LYS A 233 -0.60 -11.78 7.87
N ARG A 234 -0.77 -11.85 6.55
CA ARG A 234 0.10 -12.59 5.63
C ARG A 234 0.61 -11.64 4.55
N PRO A 235 1.46 -10.65 4.91
CA PRO A 235 1.89 -9.59 3.99
C PRO A 235 2.64 -10.17 2.80
N ILE A 236 2.42 -9.57 1.63
CA ILE A 236 3.15 -9.89 0.40
C ILE A 236 4.31 -8.91 0.16
N TYR A 237 4.21 -7.69 0.68
CA TYR A 237 5.32 -6.76 0.83
C TYR A 237 5.80 -6.82 2.27
N TRP A 238 7.09 -7.03 2.46
CA TRP A 238 7.67 -7.17 3.79
C TRP A 238 8.33 -5.87 4.20
N LEU A 239 7.98 -5.37 5.38
CA LEU A 239 8.52 -4.13 5.91
C LEU A 239 9.79 -4.42 6.73
N PHE A 240 10.94 -4.07 6.17
CA PHE A 240 12.19 -3.98 6.91
C PHE A 240 12.22 -2.66 7.67
N SER A 241 12.60 -2.69 8.94
CA SER A 241 12.56 -1.53 9.82
C SER A 241 13.75 -1.52 10.76
N SER A 242 14.41 -0.37 10.86
CA SER A 242 15.53 -0.17 11.78
C SER A 242 15.12 -0.19 13.26
N GLY A 243 13.84 0.16 13.54
CA GLY A 243 13.32 0.15 14.90
C GLY A 243 12.37 1.32 15.20
N LYS A 244 12.40 1.77 16.44
CA LYS A 244 11.44 2.74 17.00
C LYS A 244 11.54 4.13 16.36
N GLU A 245 12.77 4.58 16.08
CA GLU A 245 13.02 5.91 15.48
C GLU A 245 12.75 5.90 13.98
N LYS A 246 12.50 4.70 13.38
CA LYS A 246 12.27 4.53 11.94
C LYS A 246 13.35 5.19 11.10
N ALA A 247 14.59 5.01 11.53
CA ALA A 247 15.75 5.61 10.86
C ALA A 247 15.90 5.11 9.41
N PHE A 248 15.47 3.87 9.15
CA PHE A 248 15.30 3.31 7.81
C PHE A 248 14.13 2.34 7.81
N GLU A 249 13.24 2.50 6.86
CA GLU A 249 12.18 1.54 6.55
C GLU A 249 12.10 1.36 5.03
N CYS A 250 11.90 0.12 4.58
CA CYS A 250 11.65 -0.17 3.17
C CYS A 250 10.72 -1.38 3.03
N LEU A 251 9.99 -1.41 1.91
CA LEU A 251 9.20 -2.56 1.49
C LEU A 251 10.03 -3.42 0.54
N VAL A 252 9.94 -4.74 0.72
CA VAL A 252 10.48 -5.72 -0.22
C VAL A 252 9.37 -6.67 -0.64
N TYR A 253 9.16 -6.84 -1.95
CA TYR A 253 8.18 -7.78 -2.47
C TYR A 253 8.72 -9.20 -2.36
N LEU A 254 8.03 -10.08 -1.64
CA LEU A 254 8.51 -11.42 -1.32
C LEU A 254 8.92 -12.24 -2.57
N HIS A 255 8.22 -12.08 -3.68
CA HIS A 255 8.53 -12.78 -4.94
C HIS A 255 9.76 -12.22 -5.68
N ARG A 256 10.23 -11.03 -5.30
CA ARG A 256 11.47 -10.42 -5.82
C ARG A 256 12.65 -10.57 -4.87
N TYR A 257 12.40 -11.06 -3.66
CA TYR A 257 13.46 -11.33 -2.70
C TYR A 257 14.38 -12.46 -3.19
N HIS A 258 15.67 -12.27 -3.06
CA HIS A 258 16.71 -13.26 -3.29
C HIS A 258 17.83 -13.13 -2.27
N ASP A 259 18.74 -14.07 -2.21
CA ASP A 259 19.81 -14.19 -1.20
C ASP A 259 20.76 -12.98 -1.13
N ALA A 260 20.87 -12.18 -2.18
CA ALA A 260 21.67 -10.95 -2.21
C ALA A 260 20.86 -9.69 -1.84
N THR A 261 19.55 -9.77 -1.61
CA THR A 261 18.68 -8.59 -1.35
C THR A 261 19.14 -7.82 -0.11
N LEU A 262 19.50 -8.51 0.99
CA LEU A 262 19.96 -7.85 2.21
C LEU A 262 21.32 -7.16 2.01
N ALA A 263 22.22 -7.75 1.24
CA ALA A 263 23.51 -7.15 0.90
C ALA A 263 23.31 -5.87 0.07
N ARG A 264 22.40 -5.89 -0.92
CA ARG A 264 22.03 -4.70 -1.69
C ARG A 264 21.39 -3.62 -0.81
N MET A 265 20.42 -3.99 0.02
CA MET A 265 19.79 -3.07 0.97
C MET A 265 20.84 -2.36 1.83
N ARG A 266 21.84 -3.09 2.31
CA ARG A 266 22.93 -2.51 3.08
C ARG A 266 23.79 -1.54 2.27
N THR A 267 24.27 -1.98 1.10
CA THR A 267 25.27 -1.23 0.32
C THR A 267 24.68 -0.06 -0.44
N GLU A 268 23.45 -0.20 -0.94
CA GLU A 268 22.80 0.82 -1.78
C GLU A 268 21.96 1.82 -0.97
N TYR A 269 21.48 1.42 0.23
CA TYR A 269 20.60 2.27 1.05
C TYR A 269 21.17 2.61 2.43
N VAL A 270 21.43 1.61 3.28
CA VAL A 270 21.74 1.84 4.69
C VAL A 270 23.09 2.55 4.88
N VAL A 271 24.15 2.08 4.22
CA VAL A 271 25.48 2.68 4.33
C VAL A 271 25.52 4.11 3.77
N PRO A 272 24.96 4.42 2.59
CA PRO A 272 24.85 5.80 2.12
C PRO A 272 24.01 6.69 3.04
N LEU A 273 22.94 6.17 3.63
CA LEU A 273 22.09 6.93 4.56
C LEU A 273 22.83 7.28 5.85
N LEU A 274 23.63 6.35 6.40
CA LEU A 274 24.51 6.64 7.54
C LEU A 274 25.44 7.82 7.25
N ALA A 275 26.07 7.84 6.08
CA ALA A 275 26.93 8.94 5.68
C ALA A 275 26.17 10.27 5.56
N ARG A 276 24.95 10.24 4.98
CA ARG A 276 24.08 11.43 4.88
C ARG A 276 23.63 11.93 6.24
N TYR A 277 23.27 11.05 7.18
CA TYR A 277 22.90 11.43 8.55
C TYR A 277 24.09 12.07 9.28
N GLN A 278 25.28 11.48 9.19
CA GLN A 278 26.47 12.05 9.80
C GLN A 278 26.77 13.46 9.26
N ALA A 279 26.78 13.64 7.94
CA ALA A 279 27.02 14.95 7.32
C ALA A 279 25.97 16.01 7.74
N ASN A 280 24.70 15.62 7.87
CA ASN A 280 23.66 16.52 8.36
C ASN A 280 23.80 16.86 9.84
N ILE A 281 24.23 15.92 10.68
CA ILE A 281 24.52 16.15 12.11
C ILE A 281 25.69 17.15 12.24
N ASP A 282 26.74 16.97 11.45
CA ASP A 282 27.92 17.87 11.48
C ASP A 282 27.51 19.29 11.05
N ARG A 283 26.73 19.42 9.97
CA ARG A 283 26.18 20.72 9.55
C ARG A 283 25.29 21.37 10.61
N LEU A 284 24.43 20.58 11.28
CA LEU A 284 23.56 21.09 12.35
C LEU A 284 24.37 21.55 13.56
N ASN A 285 25.49 20.87 13.89
CA ASN A 285 26.39 21.32 14.94
C ASN A 285 26.97 22.72 14.63
N GLU A 286 27.49 22.93 13.41
CA GLU A 286 28.00 24.23 12.96
C GLU A 286 26.92 25.32 13.02
N GLN A 287 25.70 25.00 12.61
CA GLN A 287 24.58 25.94 12.67
C GLN A 287 24.15 26.27 14.11
N VAL A 288 24.16 25.30 15.00
CA VAL A 288 23.86 25.51 16.44
C VAL A 288 24.88 26.46 17.09
N ASP A 289 26.19 26.32 16.75
CA ASP A 289 27.25 27.17 17.29
C ASP A 289 27.11 28.63 16.83
N GLY A 290 26.53 28.87 15.64
CA GLY A 290 26.28 30.21 15.11
C GLY A 290 24.91 30.82 15.46
N ALA A 291 24.00 30.04 16.06
CA ALA A 291 22.62 30.45 16.32
C ALA A 291 22.41 30.88 17.80
N SER A 292 21.35 31.67 18.03
CA SER A 292 20.97 32.10 19.39
C SER A 292 19.45 31.99 19.61
N GLY A 293 19.04 31.97 20.89
CA GLY A 293 17.63 32.00 21.28
C GLY A 293 16.80 30.81 20.80
N GLY A 294 15.64 31.09 20.27
CA GLY A 294 14.69 30.07 19.81
C GLY A 294 15.18 29.22 18.64
N GLU A 295 15.99 29.82 17.74
CA GLU A 295 16.59 29.13 16.61
C GLU A 295 17.59 28.06 17.05
N ALA A 296 18.49 28.41 17.96
CA ALA A 296 19.42 27.44 18.53
C ALA A 296 18.72 26.27 19.21
N THR A 297 17.58 26.52 19.88
CA THR A 297 16.77 25.47 20.51
C THR A 297 16.14 24.55 19.49
N ARG A 298 15.64 25.09 18.36
CA ARG A 298 15.06 24.31 17.26
C ARG A 298 16.12 23.42 16.61
N LEU A 299 17.27 23.99 16.24
CA LEU A 299 18.38 23.26 15.61
C LEU A 299 18.93 22.15 16.52
N LYS A 300 19.05 22.39 17.84
CA LYS A 300 19.45 21.35 18.79
C LYS A 300 18.47 20.18 18.81
N ARG A 301 17.16 20.44 18.82
CA ARG A 301 16.15 19.36 18.77
C ARG A 301 16.24 18.56 17.49
N GLU A 302 16.43 19.21 16.36
CA GLU A 302 16.59 18.57 15.06
C GLU A 302 17.84 17.68 15.03
N ARG A 303 18.99 18.21 15.47
CA ARG A 303 20.25 17.46 15.63
C ARG A 303 20.07 16.25 16.55
N ASP A 304 19.46 16.42 17.73
CA ASP A 304 19.29 15.36 18.71
C ASP A 304 18.36 14.25 18.18
N SER A 305 17.30 14.63 17.43
CA SER A 305 16.41 13.68 16.74
C SER A 305 17.19 12.89 15.68
N LEU A 306 17.96 13.56 14.84
CA LEU A 306 18.75 12.91 13.81
C LEU A 306 19.86 12.03 14.39
N SER A 307 20.46 12.43 15.51
CA SER A 307 21.45 11.62 16.22
C SER A 307 20.87 10.32 16.77
N LYS A 308 19.61 10.32 17.23
CA LYS A 308 18.91 9.09 17.64
C LYS A 308 18.71 8.17 16.45
N LYS A 309 18.22 8.70 15.31
CA LYS A 309 18.09 7.94 14.06
C LYS A 309 19.43 7.37 13.61
N PHE A 310 20.50 8.15 13.64
CA PHE A 310 21.85 7.69 13.28
C PHE A 310 22.31 6.51 14.15
N ASN A 311 22.13 6.58 15.47
CA ASN A 311 22.52 5.50 16.38
C ASN A 311 21.68 4.23 16.15
N GLU A 312 20.37 4.38 15.91
CA GLU A 312 19.50 3.25 15.58
C GLU A 312 19.91 2.61 14.24
N LEU A 313 20.22 3.44 13.23
CA LEU A 313 20.63 2.97 11.91
C LEU A 313 21.98 2.23 11.96
N ARG A 314 22.93 2.69 12.78
CA ARG A 314 24.20 1.96 13.02
C ARG A 314 23.95 0.57 13.59
N SER A 315 23.11 0.48 14.61
CA SER A 315 22.76 -0.81 15.21
C SER A 315 22.03 -1.72 14.21
N PHE A 316 21.19 -1.13 13.36
CA PHE A 316 20.53 -1.87 12.27
C PHE A 316 21.53 -2.34 11.21
N ASP A 317 22.51 -1.52 10.82
CA ASP A 317 23.57 -1.91 9.86
C ASP A 317 24.37 -3.12 10.36
N ASP A 318 24.71 -3.16 11.65
CA ASP A 318 25.43 -4.29 12.23
C ASP A 318 24.62 -5.59 12.14
N ARG A 319 23.33 -5.55 12.47
CA ARG A 319 22.43 -6.70 12.31
C ARG A 319 22.24 -7.08 10.84
N LEU A 320 21.96 -6.09 9.99
CA LEU A 320 21.73 -6.31 8.56
C LEU A 320 22.94 -6.96 7.89
N ARG A 321 24.16 -6.56 8.27
CA ARG A 321 25.40 -7.18 7.78
C ARG A 321 25.44 -8.66 8.13
N HIS A 322 25.12 -9.01 9.38
CA HIS A 322 25.12 -10.40 9.84
C HIS A 322 24.11 -11.25 9.04
N TYR A 323 22.89 -10.78 8.91
CA TYR A 323 21.86 -11.47 8.12
C TYR A 323 22.17 -11.54 6.61
N ALA A 324 22.83 -10.52 6.06
CA ALA A 324 23.29 -10.52 4.66
C ALA A 324 24.36 -11.60 4.42
N ASP A 325 25.29 -11.78 5.37
CA ASP A 325 26.33 -12.82 5.30
C ASP A 325 25.75 -14.25 5.34
N MET A 326 24.60 -14.43 5.96
CA MET A 326 23.87 -15.71 6.00
C MET A 326 23.24 -16.09 4.66
N ARG A 327 23.09 -15.17 3.71
CA ARG A 327 22.44 -15.39 2.41
C ARG A 327 21.10 -16.12 2.53
N ILE A 328 20.22 -15.59 3.36
CA ILE A 328 18.93 -16.21 3.63
C ILE A 328 18.16 -16.41 2.34
N SER A 329 17.73 -17.63 2.08
CA SER A 329 16.78 -17.96 1.02
C SER A 329 15.39 -18.19 1.59
N ILE A 330 14.37 -17.83 0.79
CA ILE A 330 12.98 -18.11 1.12
C ILE A 330 12.45 -19.20 0.21
N ASP A 331 11.62 -20.07 0.79
CA ASP A 331 10.84 -21.05 0.05
C ASP A 331 9.35 -20.67 0.21
N LEU A 332 8.69 -20.37 -0.88
CA LEU A 332 7.30 -19.90 -0.85
C LEU A 332 6.34 -20.98 -0.34
N ASP A 333 6.70 -22.27 -0.50
CA ASP A 333 5.92 -23.40 0.00
C ASP A 333 5.94 -23.53 1.54
N ASP A 334 6.99 -23.01 2.20
CA ASP A 334 7.06 -22.95 3.67
C ASP A 334 6.01 -22.01 4.29
N GLY A 335 5.42 -21.13 3.48
CA GLY A 335 4.46 -20.12 3.90
C GLY A 335 5.06 -18.92 4.62
N VAL A 336 4.22 -17.88 4.80
CA VAL A 336 4.67 -16.56 5.30
C VAL A 336 5.30 -16.64 6.69
N LYS A 337 4.73 -17.41 7.62
CA LYS A 337 5.22 -17.44 9.02
C LYS A 337 6.64 -17.94 9.13
N VAL A 338 6.97 -19.04 8.43
CA VAL A 338 8.31 -19.65 8.46
C VAL A 338 9.32 -18.70 7.81
N ASN A 339 9.02 -18.23 6.61
CA ASN A 339 9.92 -17.35 5.87
C ASN A 339 10.15 -16.02 6.60
N TYR A 340 9.08 -15.40 7.13
CA TYR A 340 9.18 -14.14 7.87
C TYR A 340 10.04 -14.26 9.12
N GLY A 341 9.95 -15.39 9.81
CA GLY A 341 10.73 -15.68 11.00
C GLY A 341 12.25 -15.79 10.77
N LYS A 342 12.68 -16.11 9.54
CA LYS A 342 14.11 -16.24 9.19
C LYS A 342 14.89 -14.92 9.32
N PHE A 343 14.20 -13.78 9.35
CA PHE A 343 14.81 -12.43 9.35
C PHE A 343 14.89 -11.78 10.73
N GLY A 344 14.48 -12.50 11.78
CA GLY A 344 14.55 -12.02 13.16
C GLY A 344 13.91 -10.63 13.33
N ASP A 345 14.63 -9.72 13.97
CA ASP A 345 14.18 -8.35 14.27
C ASP A 345 14.45 -7.32 13.15
N LEU A 346 14.90 -7.76 11.97
CA LEU A 346 15.00 -6.87 10.81
C LEU A 346 13.63 -6.49 10.23
N LEU A 347 12.62 -7.33 10.46
CA LEU A 347 11.26 -7.13 9.96
C LEU A 347 10.33 -6.55 11.03
N ALA A 348 9.38 -5.73 10.59
CA ALA A 348 8.36 -5.18 11.46
C ALA A 348 7.34 -6.27 11.88
N ASP A 349 6.71 -6.09 13.05
CA ASP A 349 5.58 -6.90 13.54
C ASP A 349 5.77 -8.43 13.53
N VAL A 350 7.01 -8.92 13.68
CA VAL A 350 7.36 -10.34 13.64
C VAL A 350 6.44 -11.18 14.55
N LYS A 351 6.24 -10.74 15.81
CA LYS A 351 5.36 -11.46 16.74
C LYS A 351 3.90 -11.52 16.27
N ALA A 352 3.41 -10.47 15.61
CA ALA A 352 2.03 -10.43 15.13
C ALA A 352 1.80 -11.38 13.93
N ILE A 353 2.86 -11.65 13.15
CA ILE A 353 2.83 -12.51 11.97
C ILE A 353 3.16 -13.97 12.31
N THR A 354 4.25 -14.19 13.03
CA THR A 354 4.75 -15.54 13.32
C THR A 354 4.08 -16.18 14.55
N GLY A 355 3.62 -15.35 15.47
CA GLY A 355 3.16 -15.78 16.81
C GLY A 355 4.26 -15.80 17.87
N ASN A 356 5.54 -15.71 17.48
CA ASN A 356 6.71 -15.75 18.35
C ASN A 356 7.43 -14.41 18.39
N ALA A 357 8.12 -14.12 19.50
CA ALA A 357 9.04 -12.99 19.52
C ALA A 357 10.19 -13.23 18.51
N PRO A 358 10.74 -12.15 17.89
CA PRO A 358 11.88 -12.32 17.01
C PRO A 358 13.08 -12.89 17.76
N GLU A 359 13.83 -13.77 17.12
CA GLU A 359 15.14 -14.17 17.61
C GLU A 359 16.09 -12.99 17.36
N ILE A 360 16.70 -12.49 18.42
CA ILE A 360 17.71 -11.43 18.35
C ILE A 360 19.06 -12.14 18.30
N ILE A 361 19.78 -11.99 17.22
CA ILE A 361 21.13 -12.52 17.00
C ILE A 361 22.17 -11.48 17.40
#